data_f7e7bf7ba58a2b7942af1f76dc33ee03
#
_entry.id   f7e7bf7ba58a2b7942af1f76dc33ee03
#
_cell.length_a   1.000
_cell.length_b   1.000
_cell.length_c   1.000
_cell.angle_alpha   90.00
_cell.angle_beta   90.00
_cell.angle_gamma   90.00
#
_symmetry.space_group_name_H-M   'P 1'
#
loop_
_entity.id
_entity.type
_entity.pdbx_description
1 polymer ?
#
loop_
_entity_poly.entity_id
_entity_poly.type
_entity_poly.pdbx_seq_one_letter_code
_entity_poly.pdbx_strand_id
1 'polypeptide(L)'
;ERNITIYSLEDIREWNQDIVLIITNSNYSEIVSQFDTLEYMDCIDAVVYPIIEAIEVENKKDNNAEVLVDYCSNKIPKVIHYCWFSGNPISDYLKKCMESWSEVCPDYEIKRWDESNYDVEKNSYMKQAYEECKWGFVPDYARLDILYNYGGFYIDTDVQLVKSLEPLRMQGAFCGVEKWGNVNMGGCSGAVKHHPMIKKMLDYRADIQFKYEDGTLNLNTCGVYETQPFINLGMRVDNTTQRINDMTVFSSDYFHPYDYMSGKTVITDNTFSIHHFNGGWLDEKSRNIRMMTSKKYNNVIERMEKS
;
A
#
# COMPACT_ATOMS: atom_id res chain seq x y z
N GLU A 1 15.56 -20.25 19.05
CA GLU A 1 15.93 -18.83 19.24
C GLU A 1 17.37 -18.64 18.77
N ARG A 2 17.61 -17.79 17.77
CA ARG A 2 18.97 -17.42 17.39
C ARG A 2 19.34 -16.23 18.25
N ASN A 3 20.41 -16.34 19.03
CA ASN A 3 20.99 -15.19 19.70
C ASN A 3 21.58 -14.25 18.64
N ILE A 4 20.89 -13.12 18.39
CA ILE A 4 21.37 -12.06 17.51
C ILE A 4 22.09 -11.03 18.41
N THR A 5 23.37 -10.82 18.16
CA THR A 5 24.11 -9.76 18.83
C THR A 5 23.84 -8.44 18.11
N ILE A 6 23.43 -7.43 18.86
CA ILE A 6 23.20 -6.07 18.35
C ILE A 6 24.42 -5.24 18.72
N TYR A 7 25.00 -4.57 17.74
CA TYR A 7 26.14 -3.68 17.89
C TYR A 7 25.71 -2.22 17.66
N SER A 8 26.37 -1.29 18.34
CA SER A 8 26.22 0.14 18.05
C SER A 8 27.07 0.54 16.84
N LEU A 9 26.84 1.74 16.30
CA LEU A 9 27.71 2.27 15.23
C LEU A 9 29.14 2.52 15.74
N GLU A 10 29.31 2.85 17.03
CA GLU A 10 30.62 3.00 17.68
C GLU A 10 31.37 1.66 17.75
N ASP A 11 30.67 0.55 17.99
CA ASP A 11 31.29 -0.80 17.98
C ASP A 11 31.84 -1.12 16.58
N ILE A 12 31.11 -0.77 15.52
CA ILE A 12 31.53 -0.98 14.13
C ILE A 12 32.81 -0.21 13.80
N ARG A 13 32.98 1.00 14.34
CA ARG A 13 34.16 1.84 14.14
C ARG A 13 35.46 1.14 14.55
N GLU A 14 35.41 0.29 15.57
CA GLU A 14 36.57 -0.41 16.12
C GLU A 14 36.87 -1.72 15.35
N TRP A 15 36.05 -2.12 14.42
CA TRP A 15 36.27 -3.34 13.64
C TRP A 15 37.36 -3.12 12.58
N ASN A 16 38.41 -3.90 12.67
CA ASN A 16 39.53 -3.86 11.72
C ASN A 16 39.37 -4.94 10.64
N GLN A 17 38.26 -4.90 9.90
CA GLN A 17 37.96 -5.83 8.82
C GLN A 17 37.06 -5.15 7.77
N ASP A 18 37.06 -5.71 6.56
CA ASP A 18 36.17 -5.24 5.51
C ASP A 18 34.71 -5.51 5.90
N ILE A 19 33.91 -4.46 5.92
CA ILE A 19 32.50 -4.51 6.31
C ILE A 19 31.64 -3.97 5.16
N VAL A 20 30.55 -4.66 4.88
CA VAL A 20 29.46 -4.16 4.04
C VAL A 20 28.22 -4.05 4.91
N LEU A 21 27.68 -2.84 5.03
CA LEU A 21 26.43 -2.59 5.74
C LEU A 21 25.24 -2.80 4.79
N ILE A 22 24.28 -3.63 5.21
CA ILE A 22 23.04 -3.82 4.49
C ILE A 22 21.91 -3.12 5.24
N ILE A 23 21.39 -2.04 4.68
CA ILE A 23 20.26 -1.30 5.22
C ILE A 23 18.97 -1.94 4.67
N THR A 24 18.19 -2.54 5.55
CA THR A 24 16.93 -3.25 5.20
C THR A 24 15.68 -2.47 5.57
N ASN A 25 15.83 -1.31 6.21
CA ASN A 25 14.71 -0.50 6.70
C ASN A 25 14.19 0.44 5.60
N SER A 26 12.86 0.59 5.52
CA SER A 26 12.22 1.54 4.59
C SER A 26 12.54 3.01 4.88
N ASN A 27 12.91 3.34 6.12
CA ASN A 27 13.35 4.69 6.52
C ASN A 27 14.86 4.91 6.28
N TYR A 28 15.42 4.24 5.29
CA TYR A 28 16.86 4.28 4.98
C TYR A 28 17.42 5.69 4.80
N SER A 29 16.61 6.66 4.38
CA SER A 29 17.07 8.05 4.18
C SER A 29 17.53 8.71 5.47
N GLU A 30 16.91 8.40 6.61
CA GLU A 30 17.35 8.90 7.93
C GLU A 30 18.66 8.22 8.33
N ILE A 31 18.77 6.91 8.10
CA ILE A 31 19.94 6.10 8.40
C ILE A 31 21.14 6.59 7.56
N VAL A 32 20.97 6.76 6.25
CA VAL A 32 22.01 7.29 5.36
C VAL A 32 22.40 8.71 5.75
N SER A 33 21.45 9.55 6.16
CA SER A 33 21.76 10.91 6.63
C SER A 33 22.55 10.91 7.93
N GLN A 34 22.37 9.94 8.83
CA GLN A 34 23.22 9.76 9.99
C GLN A 34 24.64 9.34 9.58
N PHE A 35 24.77 8.41 8.63
CA PHE A 35 26.07 7.98 8.11
C PHE A 35 26.86 9.14 7.50
N ASP A 36 26.20 10.04 6.76
CA ASP A 36 26.83 11.26 6.20
C ASP A 36 27.46 12.19 7.27
N THR A 37 27.10 12.01 8.55
CA THR A 37 27.68 12.80 9.67
C THR A 37 28.87 12.12 10.35
N LEU A 38 29.21 10.89 9.95
CA LEU A 38 30.24 10.07 10.59
C LEU A 38 31.42 9.87 9.62
N GLU A 39 32.52 10.58 9.83
CA GLU A 39 33.69 10.56 8.95
C GLU A 39 34.23 9.15 8.68
N TYR A 40 34.14 8.22 9.64
CA TYR A 40 34.61 6.83 9.44
C TYR A 40 33.69 5.99 8.54
N MET A 41 32.48 6.46 8.26
CA MET A 41 31.55 5.77 7.34
C MET A 41 31.94 5.96 5.87
N ASP A 42 32.78 6.95 5.55
CA ASP A 42 33.28 7.15 4.18
C ASP A 42 34.11 5.97 3.66
N CYS A 43 34.60 5.12 4.57
CA CYS A 43 35.40 3.93 4.25
C CYS A 43 34.58 2.63 4.29
N ILE A 44 33.27 2.69 4.54
CA ILE A 44 32.42 1.53 4.68
C ILE A 44 31.42 1.47 3.51
N ASP A 45 31.43 0.38 2.77
CA ASP A 45 30.44 0.14 1.74
C ASP A 45 29.06 -0.10 2.36
N ALA A 46 28.07 0.67 1.94
CA ALA A 46 26.68 0.53 2.38
C ALA A 46 25.76 0.22 1.21
N VAL A 47 24.93 -0.80 1.41
CA VAL A 47 23.93 -1.25 0.44
C VAL A 47 22.54 -0.99 1.02
N VAL A 48 21.71 -0.26 0.28
CA VAL A 48 20.31 -0.04 0.64
C VAL A 48 19.47 -1.11 -0.04
N TYR A 49 19.17 -2.18 0.68
CA TYR A 49 18.44 -3.33 0.16
C TYR A 49 17.09 -2.98 -0.49
N PRO A 50 16.24 -2.09 0.09
CA PRO A 50 15.02 -1.65 -0.57
C PRO A 50 15.23 -1.04 -1.97
N ILE A 51 16.35 -0.36 -2.21
CA ILE A 51 16.67 0.20 -3.55
C ILE A 51 17.00 -0.93 -4.52
N ILE A 52 17.78 -1.92 -4.09
CA ILE A 52 18.11 -3.08 -4.94
C ILE A 52 16.86 -3.86 -5.31
N GLU A 53 15.99 -4.15 -4.33
CA GLU A 53 14.72 -4.82 -4.59
C GLU A 53 13.88 -4.07 -5.62
N ALA A 54 13.81 -2.73 -5.51
CA ALA A 54 13.06 -1.92 -6.47
C ALA A 54 13.60 -2.04 -7.90
N ILE A 55 14.93 -2.06 -8.05
CA ILE A 55 15.58 -2.22 -9.37
C ILE A 55 15.31 -3.62 -9.93
N GLU A 56 15.40 -4.66 -9.09
CA GLU A 56 15.10 -6.03 -9.53
C GLU A 56 13.64 -6.21 -9.94
N VAL A 57 12.71 -5.55 -9.22
CA VAL A 57 11.28 -5.55 -9.54
C VAL A 57 11.01 -4.83 -10.87
N GLU A 58 11.67 -3.70 -11.15
CA GLU A 58 11.56 -3.03 -12.46
C GLU A 58 12.00 -3.91 -13.62
N ASN A 59 12.95 -4.81 -13.38
CA ASN A 59 13.47 -5.74 -14.39
C ASN A 59 12.62 -7.02 -14.53
N LYS A 60 11.79 -7.36 -13.53
CA LYS A 60 10.85 -8.48 -13.61
C LYS A 60 9.56 -8.01 -14.28
N LYS A 61 9.46 -8.16 -15.60
CA LYS A 61 8.16 -8.03 -16.28
C LYS A 61 7.28 -9.18 -15.85
N ASP A 62 6.11 -8.88 -15.27
CA ASP A 62 5.07 -9.88 -15.08
C ASP A 62 4.54 -10.30 -16.46
N ASN A 63 5.07 -11.41 -16.98
CA ASN A 63 4.66 -11.95 -18.27
C ASN A 63 3.34 -12.72 -18.21
N ASN A 64 2.65 -12.69 -17.06
CA ASN A 64 1.39 -13.41 -16.85
C ASN A 64 0.19 -12.64 -17.42
N ALA A 65 0.17 -12.42 -18.74
CA ALA A 65 -1.01 -11.94 -19.45
C ALA A 65 -2.26 -12.87 -19.34
N GLU A 66 -2.10 -14.03 -18.71
CA GLU A 66 -3.13 -15.06 -18.55
C GLU A 66 -4.00 -14.91 -17.29
N VAL A 67 -3.82 -13.87 -16.49
CA VAL A 67 -4.34 -13.82 -15.11
C VAL A 67 -5.79 -13.37 -14.99
N LEU A 68 -6.43 -12.87 -16.06
CA LEU A 68 -7.86 -12.58 -16.03
C LEU A 68 -8.70 -13.83 -16.33
N VAL A 69 -8.46 -14.89 -15.57
CA VAL A 69 -9.25 -16.12 -15.62
C VAL A 69 -10.53 -15.93 -14.80
N ASP A 70 -11.65 -16.43 -15.31
CA ASP A 70 -12.91 -16.43 -14.58
C ASP A 70 -12.87 -17.48 -13.46
N TYR A 71 -12.66 -17.02 -12.23
CA TYR A 71 -12.58 -17.89 -11.05
C TYR A 71 -13.91 -18.11 -10.34
N CYS A 72 -14.92 -17.27 -10.61
CA CYS A 72 -16.18 -17.31 -9.88
C CYS A 72 -17.37 -17.10 -10.80
N SER A 73 -18.39 -17.94 -10.67
CA SER A 73 -19.68 -17.77 -11.37
C SER A 73 -20.47 -16.55 -10.86
N ASN A 74 -20.25 -16.16 -9.60
CA ASN A 74 -20.84 -14.96 -9.01
C ASN A 74 -19.99 -13.75 -9.33
N LYS A 75 -20.56 -12.80 -10.08
CA LYS A 75 -19.88 -11.57 -10.44
C LYS A 75 -19.83 -10.60 -9.26
N ILE A 76 -18.71 -9.93 -9.09
CA ILE A 76 -18.59 -8.78 -8.18
C ILE A 76 -19.63 -7.73 -8.59
N PRO A 77 -20.46 -7.20 -7.66
CA PRO A 77 -21.46 -6.17 -7.95
C PRO A 77 -20.87 -4.92 -8.60
N LYS A 78 -21.65 -4.27 -9.48
CA LYS A 78 -21.27 -2.99 -10.13
C LYS A 78 -21.48 -1.82 -9.19
N VAL A 79 -20.80 -1.81 -8.06
CA VAL A 79 -20.81 -0.73 -7.07
C VAL A 79 -19.37 -0.40 -6.72
N ILE A 80 -19.01 0.87 -6.85
CA ILE A 80 -17.73 1.43 -6.39
C ILE A 80 -17.98 2.12 -5.06
N HIS A 81 -17.38 1.62 -4.00
CA HIS A 81 -17.43 2.18 -2.67
C HIS A 81 -16.21 3.05 -2.41
N TYR A 82 -16.39 4.16 -1.74
CA TYR A 82 -15.31 4.97 -1.19
C TYR A 82 -15.71 5.53 0.18
N CYS A 83 -14.73 5.83 1.01
CA CYS A 83 -14.93 6.44 2.31
C CYS A 83 -14.47 7.89 2.30
N TRP A 84 -15.24 8.77 2.94
CA TRP A 84 -14.85 10.14 3.18
C TRP A 84 -15.41 10.61 4.53
N PHE A 85 -14.67 10.36 5.58
CA PHE A 85 -14.96 10.83 6.93
C PHE A 85 -14.37 12.23 7.13
N SER A 86 -14.72 12.94 8.19
CA SER A 86 -14.26 14.28 8.54
C SER A 86 -15.21 15.44 8.19
N GLY A 87 -16.16 15.27 7.30
CA GLY A 87 -17.02 16.37 6.81
C GLY A 87 -16.31 17.46 5.99
N ASN A 88 -14.98 17.35 5.79
CA ASN A 88 -14.22 18.34 5.02
C ASN A 88 -14.57 18.30 3.53
N PRO A 89 -14.47 19.42 2.79
CA PRO A 89 -14.63 19.42 1.35
C PRO A 89 -13.58 18.54 0.67
N ILE A 90 -14.00 17.74 -0.31
CA ILE A 90 -13.08 17.00 -1.18
C ILE A 90 -12.38 18.01 -2.10
N SER A 91 -11.04 17.92 -2.16
CA SER A 91 -10.24 18.81 -3.01
C SER A 91 -10.52 18.58 -4.50
N ASP A 92 -10.28 19.60 -5.33
CA ASP A 92 -10.51 19.49 -6.79
C ASP A 92 -9.59 18.43 -7.44
N TYR A 93 -8.42 18.22 -6.89
CA TYR A 93 -7.53 17.13 -7.32
C TYR A 93 -8.19 15.75 -7.12
N LEU A 94 -8.72 15.48 -5.93
CA LEU A 94 -9.39 14.22 -5.63
C LEU A 94 -10.68 14.05 -6.44
N LYS A 95 -11.44 15.15 -6.65
CA LYS A 95 -12.62 15.11 -7.52
C LYS A 95 -12.28 14.67 -8.94
N LYS A 96 -11.16 15.15 -9.52
CA LYS A 96 -10.69 14.73 -10.85
C LYS A 96 -10.35 13.23 -10.88
N CYS A 97 -9.74 12.69 -9.83
CA CYS A 97 -9.54 11.25 -9.73
C CYS A 97 -10.88 10.51 -9.75
N MET A 98 -11.84 10.96 -8.94
CA MET A 98 -13.17 10.35 -8.83
C MET A 98 -14.02 10.48 -10.10
N GLU A 99 -13.90 11.58 -10.86
CA GLU A 99 -14.57 11.78 -12.15
C GLU A 99 -14.26 10.64 -13.13
N SER A 100 -13.00 10.14 -13.14
CA SER A 100 -12.59 9.02 -13.98
C SER A 100 -13.40 7.75 -13.74
N TRP A 101 -13.93 7.55 -12.52
CA TRP A 101 -14.71 6.35 -12.20
C TRP A 101 -16.01 6.27 -12.98
N SER A 102 -16.73 7.40 -13.09
CA SER A 102 -17.96 7.48 -13.88
C SER A 102 -17.68 7.52 -15.39
N GLU A 103 -16.51 8.02 -15.81
CA GLU A 103 -16.12 8.04 -17.22
C GLU A 103 -15.85 6.63 -17.77
N VAL A 104 -15.10 5.79 -17.02
CA VAL A 104 -14.73 4.45 -17.50
C VAL A 104 -15.66 3.34 -17.02
N CYS A 105 -16.48 3.60 -16.00
CA CYS A 105 -17.47 2.67 -15.46
C CYS A 105 -18.86 3.36 -15.34
N PRO A 106 -19.46 3.84 -16.45
CA PRO A 106 -20.69 4.67 -16.42
C PRO A 106 -21.94 3.94 -15.92
N ASP A 107 -21.92 2.63 -15.90
CA ASP A 107 -23.01 1.77 -15.44
C ASP A 107 -22.81 1.22 -14.01
N TYR A 108 -21.83 1.78 -13.27
CA TYR A 108 -21.59 1.43 -11.88
C TYR A 108 -22.22 2.46 -10.94
N GLU A 109 -22.80 1.99 -9.84
CA GLU A 109 -23.18 2.84 -8.73
C GLU A 109 -21.91 3.31 -8.00
N ILE A 110 -21.79 4.62 -7.74
CA ILE A 110 -20.70 5.17 -6.89
C ILE A 110 -21.29 5.50 -5.53
N LYS A 111 -20.84 4.80 -4.49
CA LYS A 111 -21.40 4.88 -3.14
C LYS A 111 -20.41 5.45 -2.15
N ARG A 112 -20.74 6.62 -1.61
CA ARG A 112 -20.02 7.28 -0.52
C ARG A 112 -20.40 6.66 0.82
N TRP A 113 -19.38 6.50 1.67
CA TRP A 113 -19.53 6.16 3.06
C TRP A 113 -18.91 7.24 3.95
N ASP A 114 -19.68 7.70 4.92
CA ASP A 114 -19.30 8.71 5.89
C ASP A 114 -20.10 8.53 7.19
N GLU A 115 -19.98 9.45 8.12
CA GLU A 115 -20.61 9.42 9.44
C GLU A 115 -22.15 9.37 9.40
N SER A 116 -22.76 9.73 8.27
CA SER A 116 -24.22 9.73 8.11
C SER A 116 -24.80 8.34 7.83
N ASN A 117 -23.96 7.41 7.33
CA ASN A 117 -24.39 6.10 6.86
C ASN A 117 -23.49 4.94 7.28
N TYR A 118 -22.42 5.22 8.04
CA TYR A 118 -21.50 4.21 8.57
C TYR A 118 -21.19 4.49 10.06
N ASP A 119 -21.33 3.46 10.88
CA ASP A 119 -21.04 3.52 12.31
C ASP A 119 -19.52 3.42 12.55
N VAL A 120 -18.90 4.53 12.94
CA VAL A 120 -17.46 4.61 13.23
C VAL A 120 -17.07 3.91 14.54
N GLU A 121 -18.03 3.60 15.42
CA GLU A 121 -17.79 2.89 16.66
C GLU A 121 -17.74 1.37 16.51
N LYS A 122 -17.99 0.87 15.33
CA LYS A 122 -18.02 -0.56 14.98
C LYS A 122 -16.71 -1.31 15.29
N ASN A 123 -15.59 -0.59 15.28
CA ASN A 123 -14.26 -1.14 15.56
C ASN A 123 -13.45 -0.14 16.37
N SER A 124 -12.70 -0.62 17.37
CA SER A 124 -11.94 0.23 18.30
C SER A 124 -10.82 1.01 17.57
N TYR A 125 -10.12 0.40 16.61
CA TYR A 125 -9.11 1.09 15.81
C TYR A 125 -9.71 2.27 15.04
N MET A 126 -10.80 2.01 14.32
CA MET A 126 -11.50 3.02 13.54
C MET A 126 -12.01 4.17 14.42
N LYS A 127 -12.65 3.86 15.56
CA LYS A 127 -13.12 4.85 16.54
C LYS A 127 -11.96 5.71 17.05
N GLN A 128 -10.88 5.10 17.50
CA GLN A 128 -9.71 5.81 18.02
C GLN A 128 -9.06 6.70 16.96
N ALA A 129 -8.92 6.22 15.70
CA ALA A 129 -8.42 7.03 14.59
C ALA A 129 -9.32 8.23 14.30
N TYR A 130 -10.63 8.05 14.37
CA TYR A 130 -11.62 9.10 14.20
C TYR A 130 -11.53 10.17 15.31
N GLU A 131 -11.48 9.75 16.59
CA GLU A 131 -11.32 10.64 17.75
C GLU A 131 -10.02 11.45 17.69
N GLU A 132 -8.94 10.88 17.17
CA GLU A 132 -7.65 11.55 16.96
C GLU A 132 -7.59 12.37 15.65
N CYS A 133 -8.71 12.49 14.92
CA CYS A 133 -8.79 13.19 13.63
C CYS A 133 -7.78 12.67 12.59
N LYS A 134 -7.41 11.39 12.65
CA LYS A 134 -6.49 10.73 11.73
C LYS A 134 -7.25 10.09 10.56
N TRP A 135 -7.85 10.95 9.75
CA TRP A 135 -8.83 10.61 8.71
C TRP A 135 -8.37 9.57 7.70
N GLY A 136 -7.08 9.50 7.41
CA GLY A 136 -6.54 8.50 6.48
C GLY A 136 -6.53 7.07 7.03
N PHE A 137 -6.60 6.91 8.36
CA PHE A 137 -6.62 5.60 9.02
C PHE A 137 -8.04 5.08 9.28
N VAL A 138 -9.03 5.98 9.32
CA VAL A 138 -10.43 5.63 9.57
C VAL A 138 -10.96 4.62 8.53
N PRO A 139 -10.71 4.76 7.20
CA PRO A 139 -11.19 3.82 6.20
C PRO A 139 -10.58 2.42 6.26
N ASP A 140 -9.45 2.24 6.93
CA ASP A 140 -8.71 0.97 6.91
C ASP A 140 -9.51 -0.24 7.38
N TYR A 141 -10.39 -0.06 8.36
CA TYR A 141 -11.33 -1.10 8.77
C TYR A 141 -12.60 -1.05 7.90
N ALA A 142 -13.14 0.14 7.67
CA ALA A 142 -14.40 0.32 6.98
C ALA A 142 -14.39 -0.30 5.57
N ARG A 143 -13.27 -0.15 4.81
CA ARG A 143 -13.15 -0.72 3.45
C ARG A 143 -13.35 -2.23 3.43
N LEU A 144 -12.79 -2.93 4.41
CA LEU A 144 -12.93 -4.38 4.53
C LEU A 144 -14.35 -4.79 4.95
N ASP A 145 -14.93 -4.09 5.93
CA ASP A 145 -16.28 -4.35 6.41
C ASP A 145 -17.34 -4.09 5.32
N ILE A 146 -17.15 -3.04 4.52
CA ILE A 146 -18.02 -2.70 3.38
C ILE A 146 -17.93 -3.80 2.31
N LEU A 147 -16.72 -4.17 1.89
CA LEU A 147 -16.53 -5.24 0.91
C LEU A 147 -17.11 -6.57 1.41
N TYR A 148 -16.95 -6.90 2.67
CA TYR A 148 -17.52 -8.12 3.24
C TYR A 148 -19.04 -8.13 3.22
N ASN A 149 -19.66 -7.03 3.66
CA ASN A 149 -21.12 -6.98 3.85
C ASN A 149 -21.91 -6.69 2.56
N TYR A 150 -21.31 -5.98 1.62
CA TYR A 150 -22.01 -5.53 0.41
C TYR A 150 -21.43 -6.13 -0.88
N GLY A 151 -20.17 -6.58 -0.87
CA GLY A 151 -19.44 -6.87 -2.11
C GLY A 151 -19.19 -5.60 -2.90
N GLY A 152 -18.75 -5.70 -4.14
CA GLY A 152 -18.43 -4.56 -5.00
C GLY A 152 -16.94 -4.26 -5.03
N PHE A 153 -16.61 -3.05 -5.44
CA PHE A 153 -15.24 -2.53 -5.53
C PHE A 153 -15.03 -1.47 -4.47
N TYR A 154 -13.83 -1.40 -3.92
CA TYR A 154 -13.41 -0.31 -3.04
C TYR A 154 -12.25 0.44 -3.66
N ILE A 155 -12.32 1.75 -3.66
CA ILE A 155 -11.31 2.65 -4.25
C ILE A 155 -11.12 3.85 -3.34
N ASP A 156 -9.87 4.21 -3.02
CA ASP A 156 -9.56 5.44 -2.30
C ASP A 156 -9.74 6.66 -3.21
N THR A 157 -10.02 7.83 -2.63
CA THR A 157 -10.39 9.04 -3.39
C THR A 157 -9.28 9.61 -4.26
N ASP A 158 -8.02 9.25 -4.02
CA ASP A 158 -6.85 9.64 -4.81
C ASP A 158 -6.44 8.60 -5.86
N VAL A 159 -7.38 7.74 -6.23
CA VAL A 159 -7.21 6.74 -7.29
C VAL A 159 -7.92 7.18 -8.55
N GLN A 160 -7.20 7.19 -9.66
CA GLN A 160 -7.73 7.40 -11.01
C GLN A 160 -7.94 6.05 -11.71
N LEU A 161 -9.12 5.79 -12.23
CA LEU A 161 -9.36 4.65 -13.13
C LEU A 161 -8.93 4.99 -14.55
N VAL A 162 -8.27 4.05 -15.22
CA VAL A 162 -7.86 4.18 -16.64
C VAL A 162 -8.49 3.12 -17.54
N LYS A 163 -9.09 2.09 -16.94
CA LYS A 163 -9.82 1.01 -17.64
C LYS A 163 -11.08 0.62 -16.88
N SER A 164 -12.07 0.11 -17.61
CA SER A 164 -13.28 -0.47 -17.03
C SER A 164 -12.96 -1.67 -16.14
N LEU A 165 -13.63 -1.74 -14.99
CA LEU A 165 -13.50 -2.83 -14.02
C LEU A 165 -14.26 -4.10 -14.42
N GLU A 166 -14.98 -4.09 -15.55
CA GLU A 166 -15.79 -5.24 -15.98
C GLU A 166 -15.01 -6.57 -16.08
N PRO A 167 -13.75 -6.59 -16.61
CA PRO A 167 -12.97 -7.83 -16.67
C PRO A 167 -12.63 -8.42 -15.30
N LEU A 168 -12.60 -7.59 -14.24
CA LEU A 168 -12.23 -8.03 -12.88
C LEU A 168 -13.39 -8.65 -12.11
N ARG A 169 -14.63 -8.54 -12.61
CA ARG A 169 -15.83 -8.99 -11.88
C ARG A 169 -15.89 -10.50 -11.64
N MET A 170 -15.19 -11.29 -12.44
CA MET A 170 -15.19 -12.75 -12.34
C MET A 170 -14.08 -13.29 -11.39
N GLN A 171 -13.34 -12.42 -10.73
CA GLN A 171 -12.25 -12.83 -9.84
C GLN A 171 -12.71 -13.46 -8.51
N GLY A 172 -13.98 -13.28 -8.13
CA GLY A 172 -14.48 -13.62 -6.80
C GLY A 172 -14.03 -12.63 -5.75
N ALA A 173 -12.73 -12.49 -5.54
CA ALA A 173 -12.11 -11.35 -4.84
C ALA A 173 -10.71 -11.08 -5.40
N PHE A 174 -10.29 -9.83 -5.30
CA PHE A 174 -8.94 -9.40 -5.68
C PHE A 174 -8.49 -8.16 -4.90
N CYS A 175 -7.18 -7.97 -4.86
CA CYS A 175 -6.50 -6.74 -4.46
C CYS A 175 -5.22 -6.58 -5.26
N GLY A 176 -4.48 -5.49 -5.04
CA GLY A 176 -3.15 -5.29 -5.60
C GLY A 176 -2.09 -5.18 -4.52
N VAL A 177 -0.83 -5.33 -4.92
CA VAL A 177 0.31 -4.95 -4.10
C VAL A 177 0.89 -3.63 -4.57
N GLU A 178 1.51 -2.91 -3.65
CA GLU A 178 2.40 -1.80 -3.99
C GLU A 178 3.70 -2.34 -4.60
N LYS A 179 4.51 -1.47 -5.16
CA LYS A 179 5.79 -1.84 -5.78
C LYS A 179 6.68 -2.73 -4.88
N TRP A 180 6.61 -2.52 -3.58
CA TRP A 180 7.37 -3.28 -2.58
C TRP A 180 6.74 -4.62 -2.18
N GLY A 181 5.65 -5.02 -2.84
CA GLY A 181 4.96 -6.28 -2.61
C GLY A 181 3.97 -6.27 -1.43
N ASN A 182 3.80 -5.14 -0.76
CA ASN A 182 2.79 -5.02 0.30
C ASN A 182 1.39 -4.90 -0.30
N VAL A 183 0.43 -5.64 0.25
CA VAL A 183 -0.98 -5.54 -0.14
C VAL A 183 -1.50 -4.15 0.21
N ASN A 184 -2.23 -3.54 -0.72
CA ASN A 184 -2.95 -2.30 -0.52
C ASN A 184 -4.34 -2.42 -1.12
N MET A 185 -5.37 -2.42 -0.25
CA MET A 185 -6.77 -2.53 -0.66
C MET A 185 -7.33 -1.22 -1.21
N GLY A 186 -6.66 -0.08 -0.97
CA GLY A 186 -7.14 1.25 -1.35
C GLY A 186 -6.98 1.58 -2.83
N GLY A 187 -5.99 1.02 -3.52
CA GLY A 187 -5.68 1.34 -4.91
C GLY A 187 -6.70 0.84 -5.94
N CYS A 188 -7.32 -0.24 -5.67
CA CYS A 188 -8.52 -0.85 -6.21
C CYS A 188 -8.57 -2.29 -5.69
N SER A 189 -9.65 -2.64 -5.05
CA SER A 189 -9.94 -3.99 -4.61
C SER A 189 -11.39 -4.34 -4.87
N GLY A 190 -11.72 -5.62 -4.91
CA GLY A 190 -13.10 -6.04 -5.15
C GLY A 190 -13.37 -7.40 -4.55
N ALA A 191 -14.62 -7.64 -4.18
CA ALA A 191 -15.04 -8.93 -3.68
C ALA A 191 -16.54 -9.17 -3.92
N VAL A 192 -16.91 -10.45 -4.03
CA VAL A 192 -18.30 -10.86 -3.81
C VAL A 192 -18.63 -10.76 -2.33
N LYS A 193 -19.89 -10.51 -2.01
CA LYS A 193 -20.37 -10.43 -0.63
C LYS A 193 -20.00 -11.69 0.17
N HIS A 194 -19.58 -11.49 1.42
CA HIS A 194 -19.17 -12.54 2.37
C HIS A 194 -17.98 -13.38 1.93
N HIS A 195 -17.07 -12.81 1.14
CA HIS A 195 -15.88 -13.52 0.69
C HIS A 195 -15.00 -13.95 1.86
N PRO A 196 -14.56 -15.23 1.94
CA PRO A 196 -13.84 -15.76 3.12
C PRO A 196 -12.51 -15.06 3.39
N MET A 197 -11.78 -14.64 2.35
CA MET A 197 -10.50 -13.95 2.54
C MET A 197 -10.70 -12.55 3.15
N ILE A 198 -11.74 -11.81 2.73
CA ILE A 198 -12.09 -10.52 3.33
C ILE A 198 -12.43 -10.70 4.82
N LYS A 199 -13.15 -11.81 5.17
CA LYS A 199 -13.40 -12.14 6.58
C LYS A 199 -12.11 -12.36 7.38
N LYS A 200 -11.15 -13.08 6.82
CA LYS A 200 -9.84 -13.29 7.48
C LYS A 200 -9.08 -11.98 7.73
N MET A 201 -9.14 -11.05 6.78
CA MET A 201 -8.54 -9.72 6.94
C MET A 201 -9.24 -8.91 8.04
N LEU A 202 -10.57 -8.95 8.10
CA LEU A 202 -11.36 -8.33 9.19
C LEU A 202 -11.02 -8.93 10.54
N ASP A 203 -10.95 -10.26 10.64
CA ASP A 203 -10.63 -10.95 11.89
C ASP A 203 -9.22 -10.60 12.37
N TYR A 204 -8.26 -10.49 11.44
CA TYR A 204 -6.91 -10.05 11.77
C TYR A 204 -6.86 -8.62 12.30
N ARG A 205 -7.73 -7.72 11.81
CA ARG A 205 -7.79 -6.31 12.27
C ARG A 205 -8.61 -6.11 13.54
N ALA A 206 -9.38 -7.10 13.98
CA ALA A 206 -10.34 -6.93 15.06
C ALA A 206 -9.71 -6.44 16.38
N ASP A 207 -8.50 -6.94 16.70
CA ASP A 207 -7.82 -6.66 17.98
C ASP A 207 -6.72 -5.59 17.86
N ILE A 208 -6.52 -5.01 16.66
CA ILE A 208 -5.53 -3.96 16.46
C ILE A 208 -6.04 -2.65 17.05
N GLN A 209 -5.19 -1.97 17.84
CA GLN A 209 -5.49 -0.67 18.43
C GLN A 209 -4.79 0.44 17.64
N PHE A 210 -5.46 1.57 17.46
CA PHE A 210 -4.87 2.78 16.88
C PHE A 210 -4.14 3.63 17.93
N LYS A 211 -4.67 3.63 19.16
CA LYS A 211 -4.07 4.33 20.30
C LYS A 211 -3.75 3.35 21.41
N TYR A 212 -2.50 3.34 21.84
CA TYR A 212 -2.04 2.49 22.93
C TYR A 212 -2.36 3.09 24.31
N GLU A 213 -2.24 2.28 25.37
CA GLU A 213 -2.55 2.71 26.75
C GLU A 213 -1.66 3.86 27.23
N ASP A 214 -0.43 3.98 26.73
CA ASP A 214 0.49 5.06 27.02
C ASP A 214 0.20 6.36 26.23
N GLY A 215 -0.85 6.34 25.40
CA GLY A 215 -1.28 7.46 24.57
C GLY A 215 -0.54 7.57 23.22
N THR A 216 0.43 6.71 22.93
CA THR A 216 1.10 6.70 21.62
C THR A 216 0.17 6.20 20.53
N LEU A 217 0.36 6.69 19.30
CA LEU A 217 -0.46 6.34 18.16
C LEU A 217 0.23 5.30 17.30
N ASN A 218 -0.54 4.31 16.85
CA ASN A 218 -0.14 3.32 15.88
C ASN A 218 -0.28 3.89 14.46
N LEU A 219 0.80 4.46 13.95
CA LEU A 219 0.86 5.09 12.62
C LEU A 219 1.37 4.14 11.52
N ASN A 220 1.38 2.84 11.77
CA ASN A 220 1.66 1.86 10.73
C ASN A 220 0.63 1.98 9.60
N THR A 221 1.12 1.94 8.36
CA THR A 221 0.25 2.02 7.18
C THR A 221 -0.63 0.77 7.05
N CYS A 222 -1.72 0.89 6.33
CA CYS A 222 -2.64 -0.23 6.06
C CYS A 222 -1.93 -1.46 5.49
N GLY A 223 -0.91 -1.26 4.64
CA GLY A 223 -0.15 -2.34 4.01
C GLY A 223 0.47 -3.33 5.00
N VAL A 224 0.89 -2.88 6.19
CA VAL A 224 1.41 -3.77 7.25
C VAL A 224 0.35 -4.79 7.67
N TYR A 225 -0.87 -4.32 7.90
CA TYR A 225 -1.97 -5.16 8.40
C TYR A 225 -2.71 -5.92 7.29
N GLU A 226 -2.75 -5.35 6.10
CA GLU A 226 -3.40 -5.97 4.93
C GLU A 226 -2.55 -7.10 4.36
N THR A 227 -1.21 -7.03 4.45
CA THR A 227 -0.28 -8.05 3.93
C THR A 227 -0.19 -9.29 4.82
N GLN A 228 -0.21 -9.12 6.14
CA GLN A 228 0.07 -10.22 7.07
C GLN A 228 -0.87 -11.43 6.93
N PRO A 229 -2.20 -11.28 6.74
CA PRO A 229 -3.10 -12.40 6.49
C PRO A 229 -2.70 -13.24 5.26
N PHE A 230 -2.15 -12.61 4.23
CA PHE A 230 -1.70 -13.29 3.01
C PHE A 230 -0.36 -14.00 3.22
N ILE A 231 0.59 -13.38 3.94
CA ILE A 231 1.87 -14.02 4.30
C ILE A 231 1.60 -15.30 5.11
N ASN A 232 0.66 -15.26 6.06
CA ASN A 232 0.28 -16.43 6.86
C ASN A 232 -0.32 -17.57 6.02
N LEU A 233 -0.72 -17.29 4.78
CA LEU A 233 -1.25 -18.24 3.80
C LEU A 233 -0.24 -18.57 2.69
N GLY A 234 1.00 -18.13 2.81
CA GLY A 234 2.10 -18.47 1.89
C GLY A 234 2.32 -17.48 0.75
N MET A 235 1.74 -16.27 0.81
CA MET A 235 2.06 -15.22 -0.17
C MET A 235 3.54 -14.85 -0.09
N ARG A 236 4.18 -14.71 -1.23
CA ARG A 236 5.51 -14.11 -1.36
C ARG A 236 5.40 -12.60 -1.51
N VAL A 237 6.26 -11.85 -0.83
CA VAL A 237 6.34 -10.39 -0.93
C VAL A 237 7.37 -10.05 -2.03
N ASP A 238 7.00 -10.26 -3.30
CA ASP A 238 7.90 -10.15 -4.44
C ASP A 238 7.30 -9.40 -5.65
N ASN A 239 6.21 -8.66 -5.44
CA ASN A 239 5.50 -7.91 -6.47
C ASN A 239 5.09 -8.76 -7.70
N THR A 240 4.82 -10.03 -7.52
CA THR A 240 4.26 -10.90 -8.56
C THR A 240 2.79 -11.16 -8.34
N THR A 241 2.03 -11.35 -9.43
CA THR A 241 0.64 -11.76 -9.32
C THR A 241 0.55 -13.17 -8.75
N GLN A 242 -0.25 -13.34 -7.70
CA GLN A 242 -0.41 -14.60 -6.99
C GLN A 242 -1.89 -14.90 -6.72
N ARG A 243 -2.24 -16.17 -6.66
CA ARG A 243 -3.54 -16.63 -6.17
C ARG A 243 -3.38 -17.21 -4.79
N ILE A 244 -3.93 -16.54 -3.78
CA ILE A 244 -3.86 -16.96 -2.39
C ILE A 244 -5.25 -17.39 -1.95
N ASN A 245 -5.42 -18.68 -1.71
CA ASN A 245 -6.72 -19.32 -1.58
C ASN A 245 -7.60 -18.98 -2.79
N ASP A 246 -8.68 -18.25 -2.59
CA ASP A 246 -9.69 -17.86 -3.58
C ASP A 246 -9.66 -16.36 -3.91
N MET A 247 -8.60 -15.64 -3.54
CA MET A 247 -8.39 -14.22 -3.84
C MET A 247 -7.16 -14.01 -4.72
N THR A 248 -7.28 -13.22 -5.78
CA THR A 248 -6.15 -12.84 -6.64
C THR A 248 -5.48 -11.60 -6.06
N VAL A 249 -4.17 -11.68 -5.84
CA VAL A 249 -3.31 -10.55 -5.45
C VAL A 249 -2.51 -10.18 -6.68
N PHE A 250 -2.85 -9.06 -7.31
CA PHE A 250 -2.21 -8.58 -8.52
C PHE A 250 -0.90 -7.84 -8.23
N SER A 251 0.07 -7.93 -9.13
CA SER A 251 1.27 -7.11 -9.13
C SER A 251 0.96 -5.61 -9.22
N SER A 252 1.92 -4.77 -8.87
CA SER A 252 1.70 -3.32 -8.73
C SER A 252 1.29 -2.62 -10.03
N ASP A 253 1.65 -3.14 -11.20
CA ASP A 253 1.29 -2.56 -12.49
C ASP A 253 -0.21 -2.55 -12.79
N TYR A 254 -1.01 -3.38 -12.07
CA TYR A 254 -2.46 -3.39 -12.23
C TYR A 254 -3.15 -2.18 -11.58
N PHE A 255 -2.73 -1.80 -10.33
CA PHE A 255 -3.44 -0.78 -9.55
C PHE A 255 -2.54 0.27 -8.91
N HIS A 256 -1.23 0.00 -8.79
CA HIS A 256 -0.23 0.86 -8.15
C HIS A 256 0.98 1.13 -9.06
N PRO A 257 0.76 1.55 -10.33
CA PRO A 257 1.86 1.79 -11.28
C PRO A 257 2.67 3.04 -10.93
N TYR A 258 2.18 3.89 -10.02
CA TYR A 258 2.91 5.03 -9.50
C TYR A 258 3.76 4.62 -8.31
N ASP A 259 5.06 4.80 -8.43
CA ASP A 259 6.01 4.62 -7.36
C ASP A 259 6.25 5.95 -6.64
N TYR A 260 5.74 6.06 -5.41
CA TYR A 260 5.89 7.28 -4.61
C TYR A 260 7.33 7.54 -4.15
N MET A 261 8.23 6.57 -4.24
CA MET A 261 9.66 6.74 -3.92
C MET A 261 10.40 7.41 -5.08
N SER A 262 10.18 6.97 -6.30
CA SER A 262 10.82 7.56 -7.48
C SER A 262 9.99 8.70 -8.10
N GLY A 263 8.69 8.79 -7.81
CA GLY A 263 7.76 9.71 -8.46
C GLY A 263 7.41 9.30 -9.90
N LYS A 264 7.86 8.13 -10.36
CA LYS A 264 7.59 7.62 -11.70
C LYS A 264 6.26 6.87 -11.75
N THR A 265 5.56 6.97 -12.88
CA THR A 265 4.38 6.17 -13.20
C THR A 265 4.68 5.32 -14.44
N VAL A 266 4.53 4.01 -14.31
CA VAL A 266 4.74 3.07 -15.44
C VAL A 266 3.40 2.41 -15.76
N ILE A 267 2.73 2.92 -16.80
CA ILE A 267 1.45 2.37 -17.29
C ILE A 267 1.73 1.24 -18.26
N THR A 268 1.10 0.09 -18.06
CA THR A 268 1.17 -1.09 -18.93
C THR A 268 -0.22 -1.44 -19.46
N ASP A 269 -0.28 -2.46 -20.33
CA ASP A 269 -1.56 -3.02 -20.77
C ASP A 269 -2.36 -3.68 -19.62
N ASN A 270 -1.73 -3.95 -18.49
CA ASN A 270 -2.38 -4.50 -17.30
C ASN A 270 -3.00 -3.43 -16.40
N THR A 271 -2.64 -2.16 -16.54
CA THR A 271 -3.04 -1.09 -15.62
C THR A 271 -4.53 -0.78 -15.71
N PHE A 272 -5.25 -0.92 -14.61
CA PHE A 272 -6.66 -0.56 -14.43
C PHE A 272 -6.84 0.75 -13.68
N SER A 273 -5.97 1.01 -12.72
CA SER A 273 -6.00 2.24 -11.91
C SER A 273 -4.61 2.77 -11.61
N ILE A 274 -4.56 4.05 -11.25
CA ILE A 274 -3.36 4.73 -10.77
C ILE A 274 -3.66 5.23 -9.37
N HIS A 275 -3.06 4.64 -8.35
CA HIS A 275 -3.11 5.15 -7.00
C HIS A 275 -2.03 6.22 -6.85
N HIS A 276 -2.44 7.46 -6.63
CA HIS A 276 -1.53 8.60 -6.62
C HIS A 276 -0.82 8.81 -5.29
N PHE A 277 -1.18 8.04 -4.24
CA PHE A 277 -0.60 8.16 -2.91
C PHE A 277 -0.48 9.62 -2.45
N ASN A 278 -1.54 10.40 -2.60
CA ASN A 278 -1.56 11.83 -2.31
C ASN A 278 -1.09 12.18 -0.89
N GLY A 279 -1.20 11.22 0.04
CA GLY A 279 -0.67 11.37 1.39
C GLY A 279 -1.32 12.51 2.17
N GLY A 280 -2.60 12.77 1.95
CA GLY A 280 -3.35 13.83 2.63
C GLY A 280 -3.36 13.69 4.17
N TRP A 281 -3.04 12.52 4.68
CA TRP A 281 -2.92 12.18 6.10
C TRP A 281 -1.52 12.46 6.68
N LEU A 282 -0.51 12.68 5.83
CA LEU A 282 0.85 13.03 6.26
C LEU A 282 0.90 14.48 6.77
N ASP A 283 1.59 14.69 7.87
CA ASP A 283 1.96 16.02 8.31
C ASP A 283 3.05 16.64 7.40
N GLU A 284 3.33 17.92 7.57
CA GLU A 284 4.30 18.66 6.73
C GLU A 284 5.71 18.07 6.85
N LYS A 285 6.12 17.66 8.04
CA LYS A 285 7.43 17.04 8.27
C LYS A 285 7.55 15.73 7.50
N SER A 286 6.56 14.86 7.58
CA SER A 286 6.53 13.57 6.88
C SER A 286 6.50 13.74 5.36
N ARG A 287 5.77 14.74 4.84
CA ARG A 287 5.78 15.07 3.40
C ARG A 287 7.16 15.54 2.94
N ASN A 288 7.83 16.39 3.72
CA ASN A 288 9.18 16.85 3.41
C ASN A 288 10.20 15.70 3.42
N ILE A 289 10.14 14.81 4.40
CA ILE A 289 10.97 13.60 4.46
C ILE A 289 10.74 12.76 3.20
N ARG A 290 9.49 12.49 2.84
CA ARG A 290 9.13 11.72 1.65
C ARG A 290 9.71 12.34 0.37
N MET A 291 9.57 13.66 0.21
CA MET A 291 10.12 14.38 -0.95
C MET A 291 11.66 14.31 -1.01
N MET A 292 12.34 14.47 0.13
CA MET A 292 13.80 14.35 0.21
C MET A 292 14.27 12.92 -0.08
N THR A 293 13.56 11.93 0.44
CA THR A 293 13.85 10.51 0.19
C THR A 293 13.70 10.17 -1.28
N SER A 294 12.62 10.62 -1.92
CA SER A 294 12.39 10.44 -3.37
C SER A 294 13.52 11.05 -4.20
N LYS A 295 13.99 12.25 -3.86
CA LYS A 295 15.11 12.89 -4.55
C LYS A 295 16.41 12.10 -4.40
N LYS A 296 16.74 11.62 -3.20
CA LYS A 296 17.93 10.80 -2.95
C LYS A 296 17.85 9.47 -3.70
N TYR A 297 16.70 8.82 -3.67
CA TYR A 297 16.44 7.57 -4.39
C TYR A 297 16.69 7.71 -5.89
N ASN A 298 16.11 8.73 -6.53
CA ASN A 298 16.32 8.99 -7.95
C ASN A 298 17.78 9.26 -8.30
N ASN A 299 18.52 10.00 -7.47
CA ASN A 299 19.93 10.26 -7.67
C ASN A 299 20.77 8.96 -7.64
N VAL A 300 20.42 8.00 -6.80
CA VAL A 300 21.11 6.70 -6.72
C VAL A 300 20.81 5.87 -7.98
N ILE A 301 19.53 5.75 -8.38
CA ILE A 301 19.13 5.03 -9.59
C ILE A 301 19.83 5.60 -10.83
N GLU A 302 19.83 6.95 -11.00
CA GLU A 302 20.51 7.58 -12.13
C GLU A 302 22.02 7.32 -12.18
N ARG A 303 22.67 7.17 -11.04
CA ARG A 303 24.10 6.80 -10.98
C ARG A 303 24.33 5.36 -11.40
N MET A 304 23.46 4.45 -10.97
CA MET A 304 23.54 3.02 -11.31
C MET A 304 23.25 2.76 -12.78
N GLU A 305 22.32 3.51 -13.40
CA GLU A 305 22.02 3.41 -14.83
C GLU A 305 23.18 3.93 -15.73
N LYS A 306 24.08 4.75 -15.18
CA LYS A 306 25.24 5.33 -15.90
C LYS A 306 26.54 4.56 -15.69
N SER A 307 26.58 3.61 -14.77
CA SER A 307 27.72 2.72 -14.48
C SER A 307 27.62 1.41 -15.26
#